data_d6072b3ff5397d1a07f80f71ce8cae6d
#
_entry.id   d6072b3ff5397d1a07f80f71ce8cae6d
#
_cell.length_a   1.000
_cell.length_b   1.000
_cell.length_c   1.000
_cell.angle_alpha   90.00
_cell.angle_beta   90.00
_cell.angle_gamma   90.00
#
_symmetry.space_group_name_H-M   'P 1'
#
loop_
_entity.id
_entity.type
_entity.pdbx_description
1 polymer ?
#
loop_
_entity_poly.entity_id
_entity_poly.type
_entity_poly.pdbx_seq_one_letter_code
_entity_poly.pdbx_strand_id
1 'polypeptide(L)'
;RLYSKTYNFTIVANPSPPRAREAVLYKVVIHDRESRQPIETGEGQVYASNAEHANTWDGFAKGAELGTYYGKLNYVTSGLWAVAIRFRRDSLHPLEKVEWMQDVYNERGEATRP
;
A
#
# COMPACT_ATOMS: atom_id res chain seq x y z
N ARG A 1 -10.16 1.61 -4.65
CA ARG A 1 -9.71 2.87 -5.27
C ARG A 1 -9.86 4.01 -4.30
N LEU A 2 -8.77 4.74 -4.07
CA LEU A 2 -8.73 5.85 -3.13
C LEU A 2 -8.28 7.12 -3.83
N TYR A 3 -8.74 8.26 -3.30
CA TYR A 3 -8.40 9.56 -3.86
C TYR A 3 -7.77 10.44 -2.79
N SER A 4 -6.68 11.11 -3.14
CA SER A 4 -6.20 12.24 -2.40
C SER A 4 -6.62 13.52 -3.16
N LYS A 5 -6.13 14.66 -2.75
CA LYS A 5 -6.48 15.92 -3.43
C LYS A 5 -6.15 15.88 -4.92
N THR A 6 -4.97 15.36 -5.26
CA THR A 6 -4.42 15.41 -6.62
C THR A 6 -4.42 14.05 -7.33
N TYR A 7 -4.37 12.95 -6.58
CA TYR A 7 -4.11 11.63 -7.15
C TYR A 7 -5.26 10.65 -6.94
N ASN A 8 -5.32 9.69 -7.85
CA ASN A 8 -6.20 8.54 -7.79
C ASN A 8 -5.31 7.30 -7.66
N PHE A 9 -5.52 6.52 -6.59
CA PHE A 9 -4.73 5.33 -6.29
C PHE A 9 -5.59 4.09 -6.49
N THR A 10 -5.15 3.20 -7.35
CA THR A 10 -5.75 1.88 -7.52
C THR A 10 -4.80 0.87 -6.89
N ILE A 11 -5.25 0.18 -5.86
CA ILE A 11 -4.39 -0.62 -4.99
C ILE A 11 -4.80 -2.08 -5.05
N VAL A 12 -3.83 -2.95 -5.29
CA VAL A 12 -4.03 -4.40 -5.32
C VAL A 12 -2.99 -5.05 -4.42
N ALA A 13 -3.45 -5.89 -3.51
CA ALA A 13 -2.58 -6.66 -2.62
C ALA A 13 -2.42 -8.08 -3.16
N ASN A 14 -1.22 -8.63 -3.05
CA ASN A 14 -0.94 -10.00 -3.42
C ASN A 14 -0.01 -10.62 -2.37
N PRO A 15 -0.44 -11.65 -1.62
CA PRO A 15 -1.76 -12.31 -1.68
C PRO A 15 -2.89 -11.45 -1.13
N SER A 16 -4.10 -11.78 -1.53
CA SER A 16 -5.30 -11.15 -1.02
C SER A 16 -6.28 -12.24 -0.59
N PRO A 17 -6.71 -12.27 0.69
CA PRO A 17 -6.39 -11.30 1.74
C PRO A 17 -4.92 -11.41 2.21
N PRO A 18 -4.36 -10.33 2.77
CA PRO A 18 -3.04 -10.39 3.39
C PRO A 18 -3.04 -11.31 4.60
N ARG A 19 -1.91 -11.98 4.83
CA ARG A 19 -1.74 -12.87 5.97
C ARG A 19 -0.50 -12.51 6.77
N ALA A 20 -0.58 -12.74 8.06
CA ALA A 20 0.55 -12.50 8.97
C ALA A 20 1.73 -13.37 8.57
N ARG A 21 2.93 -12.80 8.68
CA ARG A 21 4.22 -13.44 8.43
C ARG A 21 4.43 -13.91 6.99
N GLU A 22 3.66 -13.37 6.07
CA GLU A 22 3.87 -13.59 4.64
C GLU A 22 4.09 -12.23 3.98
N ALA A 23 5.00 -12.19 3.02
CA ALA A 23 5.22 -10.96 2.27
C ALA A 23 3.98 -10.63 1.46
N VAL A 24 3.53 -9.38 1.54
CA VAL A 24 2.38 -8.88 0.77
C VAL A 24 2.89 -7.82 -0.18
N LEU A 25 2.76 -8.07 -1.47
CA LEU A 25 3.15 -7.11 -2.48
C LEU A 25 1.95 -6.22 -2.81
N TYR A 26 2.13 -4.92 -2.64
CA TYR A 26 1.12 -3.94 -3.04
C TYR A 26 1.50 -3.35 -4.38
N LYS A 27 0.61 -3.51 -5.33
CA LYS A 27 0.70 -2.85 -6.64
C LYS A 27 -0.20 -1.63 -6.59
N VAL A 28 0.38 -0.46 -6.83
CA VAL A 28 -0.36 0.80 -6.78
C VAL A 28 -0.23 1.48 -8.13
N VAL A 29 -1.38 1.71 -8.76
CA VAL A 29 -1.42 2.44 -10.03
C VAL A 29 -1.92 3.83 -9.73
N ILE A 30 -1.12 4.83 -10.06
CA ILE A 30 -1.39 6.22 -9.67
C ILE A 30 -1.63 7.07 -10.91
N HIS A 31 -2.78 7.74 -10.91
CA HIS A 31 -3.17 8.67 -11.95
C HIS A 31 -3.37 10.05 -11.37
N ASP A 32 -3.16 11.07 -12.18
CA ASP A 32 -3.58 12.41 -11.85
C ASP A 32 -5.11 12.42 -11.83
N ARG A 33 -5.67 12.93 -10.76
CA ARG A 33 -7.11 12.89 -10.56
C ARG A 33 -7.90 13.72 -11.56
N GLU A 34 -7.32 14.83 -12.01
CA GLU A 34 -7.97 15.74 -12.95
C GLU A 34 -7.76 15.32 -14.40
N SER A 35 -6.51 15.13 -14.80
CA SER A 35 -6.17 14.79 -16.19
C SER A 35 -6.39 13.32 -16.50
N ARG A 36 -6.41 12.47 -15.47
CA ARG A 36 -6.51 11.02 -15.57
C ARG A 36 -5.31 10.35 -16.22
N GLN A 37 -4.22 11.10 -16.38
CA GLN A 37 -3.00 10.55 -16.94
C GLN A 37 -2.20 9.83 -15.85
N PRO A 38 -1.52 8.74 -16.19
CA PRO A 38 -0.66 8.05 -15.22
C PRO A 38 0.48 8.95 -14.78
N ILE A 39 0.84 8.85 -13.52
CA ILE A 39 1.96 9.62 -12.95
C ILE A 39 3.25 8.86 -13.26
N GLU A 40 4.01 9.38 -14.19
CA GLU A 40 5.17 8.73 -14.75
C GLU A 40 6.33 8.62 -13.77
N THR A 41 6.54 9.66 -12.99
CA THR A 41 7.60 9.69 -11.98
C THR A 41 7.01 10.14 -10.66
N GLY A 42 7.59 9.66 -9.57
CA GLY A 42 7.15 10.07 -8.26
C GLY A 42 7.86 9.26 -7.19
N GLU A 43 7.64 9.65 -5.96
CA GLU A 43 8.22 8.98 -4.81
C GLU A 43 7.19 8.86 -3.70
N GLY A 44 7.31 7.80 -2.94
CA GLY A 44 6.39 7.57 -1.85
C GLY A 44 6.65 6.26 -1.15
N GLN A 45 5.74 5.92 -0.27
CA GLN A 45 5.86 4.69 0.51
C GLN A 45 4.49 4.16 0.90
N VAL A 46 4.45 2.87 1.21
CA VAL A 46 3.34 2.24 1.89
C VAL A 46 3.78 1.92 3.31
N TYR A 47 2.89 2.16 4.26
CA TYR A 47 3.18 2.04 5.69
C TYR A 47 1.96 1.48 6.40
N ALA A 48 2.17 0.56 7.33
CA ALA A 48 1.06 -0.01 8.11
C ALA A 48 1.43 -0.05 9.58
N SER A 49 0.44 0.18 10.43
CA SER A 49 0.60 0.08 11.88
C SER A 49 -0.68 -0.47 12.51
N ASN A 50 -0.55 -1.03 13.71
CA ASN A 50 -1.70 -1.55 14.44
C ASN A 50 -1.79 -0.98 15.85
N ALA A 51 -2.81 -1.39 16.60
CA ALA A 51 -3.06 -0.88 17.95
C ALA A 51 -1.96 -1.24 18.95
N GLU A 52 -1.20 -2.31 18.70
CA GLU A 52 -0.08 -2.72 19.54
C GLU A 52 1.24 -2.03 19.17
N HIS A 53 1.18 -1.01 18.32
CA HIS A 53 2.34 -0.23 17.88
C HIS A 53 3.33 -1.02 17.01
N ALA A 54 2.91 -2.14 16.44
CA ALA A 54 3.70 -2.80 15.43
C ALA A 54 3.56 -2.03 14.12
N ASN A 55 4.61 -2.05 13.30
CA ASN A 55 4.57 -1.38 12.01
C ASN A 55 5.39 -2.12 10.96
N THR A 56 5.13 -1.82 9.71
CA THR A 56 5.88 -2.31 8.57
C THR A 56 5.76 -1.26 7.47
N TRP A 57 6.81 -1.07 6.69
CA TRP A 57 6.78 -0.07 5.63
C TRP A 57 7.76 -0.41 4.53
N ASP A 58 7.54 0.19 3.37
CA ASP A 58 8.45 0.04 2.24
C ASP A 58 8.34 1.26 1.33
N GLY A 59 9.49 1.73 0.84
CA GLY A 59 9.52 2.76 -0.19
C GLY A 59 9.08 2.16 -1.51
N PHE A 60 8.40 2.94 -2.33
CA PHE A 60 7.92 2.48 -3.62
C PHE A 60 9.06 2.25 -4.61
N ALA A 61 8.98 1.12 -5.31
CA ALA A 61 9.79 0.85 -6.48
C ALA A 61 8.91 1.05 -7.71
N LYS A 62 9.42 1.77 -8.70
CA LYS A 62 8.68 2.01 -9.93
C LYS A 62 8.59 0.74 -10.76
N GLY A 63 7.38 0.42 -11.22
CA GLY A 63 7.16 -0.72 -12.10
C GLY A 63 7.45 -0.38 -13.56
N ALA A 64 7.40 -1.40 -14.41
CA ALA A 64 7.64 -1.24 -15.84
C ALA A 64 6.52 -0.48 -16.54
N GLU A 65 5.28 -0.64 -16.08
CA GLU A 65 4.14 0.07 -16.66
C GLU A 65 4.04 1.49 -16.10
N LEU A 66 3.65 2.43 -16.93
CA LEU A 66 3.49 3.82 -16.53
C LEU A 66 2.49 3.92 -15.35
N GLY A 67 2.87 4.74 -14.37
CA GLY A 67 2.01 5.00 -13.23
C GLY A 67 1.95 3.89 -12.21
N THR A 68 2.74 2.83 -12.37
CA THR A 68 2.70 1.64 -11.52
C THR A 68 3.87 1.63 -10.55
N TYR A 69 3.55 1.41 -9.28
CA TYR A 69 4.52 1.39 -8.18
C TYR A 69 4.27 0.17 -7.31
N TYR A 70 5.34 -0.36 -6.72
CA TYR A 70 5.26 -1.54 -5.87
C TYR A 70 5.87 -1.27 -4.50
N GLY A 71 5.25 -1.82 -3.48
CA GLY A 71 5.78 -1.83 -2.13
C GLY A 71 5.43 -3.15 -1.46
N LYS A 72 6.32 -3.63 -0.60
CA LYS A 72 6.15 -4.93 0.05
C LYS A 72 6.08 -4.77 1.56
N LEU A 73 5.02 -5.29 2.16
CA LEU A 73 4.84 -5.26 3.60
C LEU A 73 4.91 -6.66 4.19
N ASN A 74 5.29 -6.73 5.47
CA ASN A 74 5.30 -7.96 6.25
C ASN A 74 4.58 -7.68 7.57
N TYR A 75 3.33 -8.13 7.66
CA TYR A 75 2.56 -7.97 8.88
C TYR A 75 3.00 -9.01 9.90
N VAL A 76 3.46 -8.57 11.06
CA VAL A 76 3.97 -9.51 12.08
C VAL A 76 2.86 -10.26 12.80
N THR A 77 1.66 -9.70 12.85
CA THR A 77 0.50 -10.34 13.49
C THR A 77 -0.74 -10.16 12.66
N SER A 78 -1.72 -11.03 12.86
CA SER A 78 -3.05 -10.88 12.28
C SER A 78 -3.82 -9.76 13.00
N GLY A 79 -4.98 -9.44 12.49
CA GLY A 79 -5.87 -8.45 13.07
C GLY A 79 -5.99 -7.21 12.20
N LEU A 80 -6.46 -6.13 12.79
CA LEU A 80 -6.78 -4.90 12.07
C LEU A 80 -5.57 -3.97 12.04
N TRP A 81 -5.20 -3.55 10.85
CA TRP A 81 -4.09 -2.63 10.62
C TRP A 81 -4.56 -1.39 9.87
N ALA A 82 -3.98 -0.26 10.21
CA ALA A 82 -4.15 0.96 9.42
C ALA A 82 -3.05 1.01 8.38
N VAL A 83 -3.42 1.08 7.11
CA VAL A 83 -2.44 1.13 6.01
C VAL A 83 -2.55 2.49 5.34
N ALA A 84 -1.41 3.10 5.08
CA ALA A 84 -1.36 4.42 4.45
C ALA A 84 -0.37 4.41 3.29
N ILE A 85 -0.68 5.19 2.28
CA ILE A 85 0.23 5.49 1.18
C ILE A 85 0.49 6.98 1.23
N ARG A 86 1.76 7.36 1.12
CA ARG A 86 2.18 8.75 0.94
C ARG A 86 2.90 8.83 -0.38
N PHE A 87 2.56 9.84 -1.16
CA PHE A 87 3.10 9.95 -2.51
C PHE A 87 3.12 11.40 -2.98
N ARG A 88 4.11 11.73 -3.79
CA ARG A 88 4.18 12.99 -4.54
C ARG A 88 4.86 12.74 -5.88
N ARG A 89 4.48 13.52 -6.89
CA ARG A 89 5.06 13.33 -8.22
C ARG A 89 6.49 13.87 -8.34
N ASP A 90 6.86 14.85 -7.53
CA ASP A 90 8.20 15.43 -7.51
C ASP A 90 8.40 16.26 -6.24
N SER A 91 9.60 16.79 -6.07
CA SER A 91 9.97 17.53 -4.86
C SER A 91 9.30 18.90 -4.74
N LEU A 92 8.66 19.39 -5.81
CA LEU A 92 7.94 20.66 -5.80
C LEU A 92 6.51 20.52 -5.29
N HIS A 93 6.04 19.31 -5.12
CA HIS A 93 4.68 19.02 -4.67
C HIS A 93 4.70 18.41 -3.26
N PRO A 94 3.68 18.71 -2.46
CA PRO A 94 3.61 18.10 -1.13
C PRO A 94 3.25 16.62 -1.20
N LEU A 95 3.68 15.87 -0.19
CA LEU A 95 3.25 14.48 -0.03
C LEU A 95 1.76 14.47 0.27
N GLU A 96 1.03 13.61 -0.42
CA GLU A 96 -0.39 13.38 -0.17
C GLU A 96 -0.57 11.99 0.38
N LYS A 97 -1.55 11.83 1.24
CA LYS A 97 -1.76 10.59 1.97
C LYS A 97 -3.15 10.04 1.71
N VAL A 98 -3.24 8.73 1.51
CA VAL A 98 -4.49 7.99 1.57
C VAL A 98 -4.33 6.89 2.60
N GLU A 99 -5.44 6.45 3.19
CA GLU A 99 -5.41 5.52 4.31
C GLU A 99 -6.63 4.63 4.29
N TRP A 100 -6.46 3.38 4.69
CA TRP A 100 -7.57 2.44 4.84
C TRP A 100 -7.28 1.45 5.95
N MET A 101 -8.32 0.78 6.44
CA MET A 101 -8.18 -0.27 7.43
C MET A 101 -8.12 -1.60 6.71
N GLN A 102 -7.19 -2.45 7.13
CA GLN A 102 -6.92 -3.72 6.50
C GLN A 102 -6.98 -4.84 7.51
N ASP A 103 -7.86 -5.82 7.26
CA ASP A 103 -7.86 -7.05 8.02
C ASP A 103 -6.73 -7.95 7.52
N VAL A 104 -5.87 -8.35 8.43
CA VAL A 104 -4.76 -9.26 8.15
C VAL A 104 -5.10 -10.60 8.78
N TYR A 105 -5.15 -11.64 7.97
CA TYR A 105 -5.57 -12.98 8.38
C TYR A 105 -4.43 -13.73 9.07
N ASN A 106 -4.78 -14.79 9.74
CA ASN A 106 -3.80 -15.64 10.40
C ASN A 106 -2.83 -16.26 9.40
N GLU A 107 -1.67 -16.60 9.92
CA GLU A 107 -0.65 -17.32 9.18
C GLU A 107 -1.22 -18.63 8.61
N ARG A 108 -0.79 -19.00 7.41
CA ARG A 108 -1.27 -20.21 6.75
C ARG A 108 -0.94 -21.44 7.57
N GLY A 109 -1.89 -22.36 7.60
CA GLY A 109 -1.77 -23.60 8.36
C GLY A 109 -2.25 -23.48 9.79
N GLU A 110 -2.29 -22.28 10.36
CA GLU A 110 -2.71 -22.06 11.74
C GLU A 110 -4.21 -22.30 11.91
N ALA A 111 -5.00 -21.76 10.99
CA ALA A 111 -6.46 -21.88 11.04
C ALA A 111 -6.97 -23.27 10.73
N THR A 112 -6.15 -24.15 10.16
CA THR A 112 -6.54 -25.51 9.81
C THR A 112 -6.18 -26.54 10.86
N ARG A 113 -5.56 -26.11 11.93
CA ARG A 113 -5.19 -27.01 13.01
C ARG A 113 -6.42 -27.40 13.79
N PRO A 114 -6.57 -28.70 14.06
CA PRO A 114 -7.68 -29.16 14.90
C PRO A 114 -7.49 -28.73 16.35
#